data_123bfa9860a50696bb976112012deaa2
#
_entry.id   123bfa9860a50696bb976112012deaa2
#
_cell.length_a   1.000
_cell.length_b   1.000
_cell.length_c   1.000
_cell.angle_alpha   90.00
_cell.angle_beta   90.00
_cell.angle_gamma   90.00
#
_symmetry.space_group_name_H-M   'P 1'
#
loop_
_entity.id
_entity.type
_entity.pdbx_description
1 polymer ?
#
loop_
_entity_poly.entity_id
_entity_poly.type
_entity_poly.pdbx_seq_one_letter_code
_entity_poly.pdbx_strand_id
1 'polypeptide(L)'
;MKFYHRGNTKHRGTIAYDPVQTAITHQKIKDTFDEGFLRELKDKGVGEKQPDPIFILGLPRSGSTLLEQILASHSLVDGTSELPDLGRISNLITDRERGRQYPEGIQDMGPSEITALGLEYLNRTRRHREGAPYFTDKMPNNFVHIGLILATMPNAKIIDARRYPLDS
;
A
#
# COMPACT_ATOMS: atom_id res chain seq x y z
N MET A 1 17.61 -23.65 20.75
CA MET A 1 16.14 -23.76 20.62
C MET A 1 15.37 -23.32 21.88
N LYS A 2 15.68 -23.79 23.11
CA LYS A 2 14.93 -23.45 24.34
C LYS A 2 14.76 -21.94 24.60
N PHE A 3 15.78 -21.12 24.33
CA PHE A 3 15.72 -19.66 24.50
C PHE A 3 14.84 -18.97 23.46
N TYR A 4 14.88 -19.40 22.20
CA TYR A 4 13.98 -18.87 21.16
C TYR A 4 12.53 -19.18 21.49
N HIS A 5 12.21 -20.40 21.90
CA HIS A 5 10.85 -20.77 22.31
C HIS A 5 10.34 -19.88 23.46
N ARG A 6 11.16 -19.67 24.50
CA ARG A 6 10.80 -18.78 25.61
C ARG A 6 10.62 -17.32 25.18
N GLY A 7 11.50 -16.83 24.29
CA GLY A 7 11.40 -15.48 23.73
C GLY A 7 10.11 -15.31 22.93
N ASN A 8 9.83 -16.24 22.02
CA ASN A 8 8.62 -16.22 21.20
C ASN A 8 7.34 -16.33 22.04
N THR A 9 7.31 -17.17 23.09
CA THR A 9 6.16 -17.27 23.99
C THR A 9 5.89 -15.95 24.72
N LYS A 10 6.95 -15.27 25.20
CA LYS A 10 6.80 -13.96 25.83
C LYS A 10 6.32 -12.91 24.83
N HIS A 11 6.92 -12.86 23.65
CA HIS A 11 6.54 -11.93 22.60
C HIS A 11 5.09 -12.16 22.14
N ARG A 12 4.68 -13.42 21.97
CA ARG A 12 3.28 -13.77 21.63
C ARG A 12 2.28 -13.21 22.65
N GLY A 13 2.63 -13.19 23.94
CA GLY A 13 1.79 -12.61 24.99
C GLY A 13 1.63 -11.09 24.91
N THR A 14 2.49 -10.40 24.17
CA THR A 14 2.42 -8.92 23.96
C THR A 14 1.74 -8.53 22.66
N ILE A 15 1.44 -9.49 21.77
CA ILE A 15 0.83 -9.24 20.46
C ILE A 15 -0.67 -9.55 20.57
N ALA A 16 -1.49 -8.52 20.41
CA ALA A 16 -2.93 -8.65 20.22
C ALA A 16 -3.23 -8.98 18.75
N TYR A 17 -2.99 -10.23 18.33
CA TYR A 17 -3.30 -10.69 16.98
C TYR A 17 -4.50 -11.62 16.99
N ASP A 18 -5.55 -11.23 16.25
CA ASP A 18 -6.73 -12.04 16.00
C ASP A 18 -6.80 -12.38 14.50
N PRO A 19 -6.61 -13.67 14.12
CA PRO A 19 -6.68 -14.10 12.73
C PRO A 19 -8.08 -13.94 12.14
N VAL A 20 -9.13 -14.05 12.93
CA VAL A 20 -10.52 -13.88 12.47
C VAL A 20 -10.76 -12.41 12.11
N GLN A 21 -10.35 -11.49 13.00
CA GLN A 21 -10.46 -10.06 12.72
C GLN A 21 -9.62 -9.64 11.50
N THR A 22 -8.44 -10.23 11.35
CA THR A 22 -7.59 -10.00 10.16
C THR A 22 -8.28 -10.47 8.88
N ALA A 23 -8.89 -11.66 8.90
CA ALA A 23 -9.63 -12.19 7.74
C ALA A 23 -10.84 -11.30 7.39
N ILE A 24 -11.59 -10.83 8.39
CA ILE A 24 -12.72 -9.90 8.21
C ILE A 24 -12.22 -8.60 7.56
N THR A 25 -11.12 -8.03 8.05
CA THR A 25 -10.55 -6.79 7.48
C THR A 25 -10.13 -6.98 6.02
N HIS A 26 -9.47 -8.10 5.70
CA HIS A 26 -9.09 -8.38 4.31
C HIS A 26 -10.31 -8.59 3.41
N GLN A 27 -11.39 -9.20 3.93
CA GLN A 27 -12.62 -9.35 3.15
C GLN A 27 -13.27 -7.99 2.88
N LYS A 28 -13.37 -7.12 3.87
CA LYS A 28 -13.85 -5.74 3.70
C LYS A 28 -13.07 -4.96 2.65
N ILE A 29 -11.74 -5.08 2.64
CA ILE A 29 -10.89 -4.45 1.62
C ILE A 29 -11.25 -4.96 0.21
N LYS A 30 -11.43 -6.29 0.05
CA LYS A 30 -11.81 -6.87 -1.25
C LYS A 30 -13.19 -6.43 -1.70
N ASP A 31 -14.15 -6.37 -0.78
CA ASP A 31 -15.53 -5.98 -1.08
C ASP A 31 -15.63 -4.49 -1.43
N THR A 32 -14.81 -3.65 -0.77
CA THR A 32 -14.78 -2.20 -1.02
C THR A 32 -14.14 -1.86 -2.37
N PHE A 33 -13.01 -2.49 -2.68
CA PHE A 33 -12.25 -2.24 -3.90
C PHE A 33 -12.51 -3.33 -4.96
N ASP A 34 -13.76 -3.60 -5.22
CA ASP A 34 -14.15 -4.55 -6.24
C ASP A 34 -13.89 -4.03 -7.66
N GLU A 35 -14.01 -4.92 -8.64
CA GLU A 35 -13.78 -4.58 -10.05
C GLU A 35 -14.74 -3.49 -10.54
N GLY A 36 -15.99 -3.48 -10.07
CA GLY A 36 -17.01 -2.51 -10.45
C GLY A 36 -16.61 -1.11 -10.01
N PHE A 37 -16.28 -0.94 -8.73
CA PHE A 37 -15.84 0.34 -8.17
C PHE A 37 -14.57 0.88 -8.84
N LEU A 38 -13.54 0.04 -9.00
CA LEU A 38 -12.30 0.47 -9.63
C LEU A 38 -12.49 0.83 -11.11
N ARG A 39 -13.34 0.11 -11.83
CA ARG A 39 -13.70 0.42 -13.22
C ARG A 39 -14.42 1.76 -13.32
N GLU A 40 -15.40 2.00 -12.45
CA GLU A 40 -16.13 3.26 -12.39
C GLU A 40 -15.20 4.47 -12.18
N LEU A 41 -14.25 4.37 -11.23
CA LEU A 41 -13.26 5.42 -10.99
C LEU A 41 -12.39 5.67 -12.22
N LYS A 42 -11.94 4.60 -12.88
CA LYS A 42 -11.13 4.68 -14.10
C LYS A 42 -11.90 5.36 -15.24
N ASP A 43 -13.15 4.97 -15.46
CA ASP A 43 -14.00 5.51 -16.54
C ASP A 43 -14.30 7.02 -16.31
N LYS A 44 -14.40 7.42 -15.05
CA LYS A 44 -14.53 8.84 -14.65
C LYS A 44 -13.21 9.60 -14.66
N GLY A 45 -12.08 8.94 -14.95
CA GLY A 45 -10.75 9.55 -14.95
C GLY A 45 -10.25 10.01 -13.59
N VAL A 46 -10.73 9.38 -12.51
CA VAL A 46 -10.36 9.68 -11.12
C VAL A 46 -8.94 9.22 -10.82
N GLY A 47 -8.28 9.92 -9.92
CA GLY A 47 -6.95 9.63 -9.41
C GLY A 47 -5.84 10.47 -10.04
N GLU A 48 -4.73 10.61 -9.30
CA GLU A 48 -3.55 11.35 -9.74
C GLU A 48 -2.72 10.50 -10.71
N LYS A 49 -2.23 11.11 -11.79
CA LYS A 49 -1.61 10.38 -12.91
C LYS A 49 -0.10 10.53 -13.00
N GLN A 50 0.50 11.45 -12.26
CA GLN A 50 1.97 11.68 -12.32
C GLN A 50 2.52 12.22 -11.01
N PRO A 51 3.78 11.90 -10.67
CA PRO A 51 4.66 10.89 -11.28
C PRO A 51 4.19 9.46 -11.04
N ASP A 52 4.71 8.48 -11.80
CA ASP A 52 4.29 7.09 -11.70
C ASP A 52 5.05 6.34 -10.59
N PRO A 53 4.42 6.02 -9.45
CA PRO A 53 5.05 5.18 -8.44
C PRO A 53 5.09 3.71 -8.85
N ILE A 54 6.17 3.03 -8.42
CA ILE A 54 6.36 1.58 -8.55
C ILE A 54 6.31 0.98 -7.14
N PHE A 55 5.18 0.39 -6.79
CA PHE A 55 5.00 -0.29 -5.51
C PHE A 55 5.57 -1.70 -5.55
N ILE A 56 6.50 -2.01 -4.64
CA ILE A 56 7.07 -3.34 -4.48
C ILE A 56 6.56 -3.90 -3.15
N LEU A 57 5.71 -4.90 -3.25
CA LEU A 57 5.04 -5.52 -2.10
C LEU A 57 5.26 -7.04 -2.10
N GLY A 58 4.76 -7.72 -1.10
CA GLY A 58 4.90 -9.17 -0.95
C GLY A 58 5.27 -9.56 0.48
N LEU A 59 5.64 -10.82 0.68
CA LEU A 59 6.06 -11.31 1.99
C LEU A 59 7.45 -10.78 2.37
N PRO A 60 7.72 -10.53 3.66
CA PRO A 60 9.09 -10.28 4.12
C PRO A 60 10.04 -11.39 3.65
N ARG A 61 11.25 -11.04 3.28
CA ARG A 61 12.31 -11.96 2.77
C ARG A 61 12.06 -12.54 1.37
N SER A 62 11.05 -12.06 0.64
CA SER A 62 10.77 -12.49 -0.75
C SER A 62 11.76 -11.96 -1.80
N GLY A 63 12.71 -11.12 -1.42
CA GLY A 63 13.66 -10.49 -2.34
C GLY A 63 13.26 -9.09 -2.80
N SER A 64 12.26 -8.47 -2.18
CA SER A 64 11.76 -7.14 -2.52
C SER A 64 12.85 -6.06 -2.51
N THR A 65 13.82 -6.13 -1.59
CA THR A 65 14.95 -5.19 -1.55
C THR A 65 15.87 -5.33 -2.76
N LEU A 66 16.13 -6.57 -3.22
CA LEU A 66 16.93 -6.79 -4.42
C LEU A 66 16.21 -6.23 -5.67
N LEU A 67 14.91 -6.45 -5.79
CA LEU A 67 14.10 -5.90 -6.88
C LEU A 67 14.15 -4.37 -6.87
N GLU A 68 14.03 -3.75 -5.71
CA GLU A 68 14.15 -2.30 -5.56
C GLU A 68 15.52 -1.79 -6.05
N GLN A 69 16.62 -2.42 -5.61
CA GLN A 69 17.96 -2.03 -6.00
C GLN A 69 18.20 -2.18 -7.51
N ILE A 70 17.65 -3.23 -8.14
CA ILE A 70 17.71 -3.42 -9.59
C ILE A 70 16.99 -2.26 -10.31
N LEU A 71 15.78 -1.91 -9.88
CA LEU A 71 15.01 -0.82 -10.47
C LEU A 71 15.68 0.54 -10.25
N ALA A 72 16.15 0.80 -9.02
CA ALA A 72 16.84 2.04 -8.66
C ALA A 72 18.22 2.22 -9.32
N SER A 73 18.78 1.17 -9.94
CA SER A 73 19.98 1.30 -10.77
C SER A 73 19.71 1.95 -12.13
N HIS A 74 18.44 2.10 -12.51
CA HIS A 74 18.05 2.74 -13.77
C HIS A 74 17.91 4.25 -13.57
N SER A 75 18.46 5.06 -14.47
CA SER A 75 18.48 6.53 -14.40
C SER A 75 17.11 7.22 -14.39
N LEU A 76 16.05 6.51 -14.74
CA LEU A 76 14.66 7.02 -14.72
C LEU A 76 13.90 6.64 -13.44
N VAL A 77 14.55 6.03 -12.45
CA VAL A 77 13.87 5.50 -11.25
C VAL A 77 14.59 5.96 -9.98
N ASP A 78 13.90 6.71 -9.15
CA ASP A 78 14.37 7.04 -7.80
C ASP A 78 14.06 5.89 -6.84
N GLY A 79 15.08 5.39 -6.12
CA GLY A 79 14.91 4.42 -5.05
C GLY A 79 14.57 5.12 -3.73
N THR A 80 13.41 4.82 -3.11
CA THR A 80 12.99 5.54 -1.90
C THR A 80 12.91 4.71 -0.62
N SER A 81 13.00 3.38 -0.70
CA SER A 81 12.89 2.45 0.44
C SER A 81 11.46 2.22 0.96
N GLU A 82 11.30 1.93 2.26
CA GLU A 82 10.01 1.65 2.90
C GLU A 82 9.34 2.96 3.36
N LEU A 83 8.25 3.35 2.66
CA LEU A 83 7.53 4.57 2.96
C LEU A 83 6.25 4.26 3.78
N PRO A 84 6.06 4.89 4.96
CA PRO A 84 4.86 4.69 5.76
C PRO A 84 3.66 5.51 5.26
N ASP A 85 3.84 6.25 4.16
CA ASP A 85 2.92 7.31 3.77
C ASP A 85 1.59 6.76 3.24
N LEU A 86 1.57 5.60 2.57
CA LEU A 86 0.32 4.99 2.10
C LEU A 86 -0.62 4.62 3.26
N GLY A 87 -0.07 4.08 4.36
CA GLY A 87 -0.86 3.85 5.58
C GLY A 87 -1.38 5.15 6.21
N ARG A 88 -0.64 6.26 6.08
CA ARG A 88 -1.14 7.57 6.51
C ARG A 88 -2.26 8.09 5.63
N ILE A 89 -2.19 7.86 4.31
CA ILE A 89 -3.26 8.19 3.38
C ILE A 89 -4.54 7.42 3.71
N SER A 90 -4.45 6.11 4.01
CA SER A 90 -5.62 5.32 4.40
C SER A 90 -6.32 5.89 5.66
N ASN A 91 -5.56 6.46 6.59
CA ASN A 91 -6.12 7.10 7.79
C ASN A 91 -6.88 8.40 7.48
N LEU A 92 -6.59 9.10 6.38
CA LEU A 92 -7.34 10.30 5.97
C LEU A 92 -8.75 9.98 5.48
N ILE A 93 -9.03 8.73 5.10
CA ILE A 93 -10.37 8.27 4.71
C ILE A 93 -11.27 8.13 5.93
N THR A 94 -10.67 7.87 7.12
CA THR A 94 -11.41 7.74 8.38
C THR A 94 -11.81 9.11 8.89
N ASP A 95 -13.10 9.42 8.81
CA ASP A 95 -13.70 10.66 9.32
C ASP A 95 -14.85 10.29 10.26
N ARG A 96 -14.62 10.45 11.57
CA ARG A 96 -15.60 10.09 12.61
C ARG A 96 -16.82 11.01 12.62
N GLU A 97 -16.65 12.27 12.20
CA GLU A 97 -17.76 13.23 12.17
C GLU A 97 -18.73 12.91 11.02
N ARG A 98 -18.17 12.41 9.89
CA ARG A 98 -18.95 11.97 8.73
C ARG A 98 -19.30 10.47 8.77
N GLY A 99 -18.89 9.76 9.81
CA GLY A 99 -19.12 8.33 9.95
C GLY A 99 -18.33 7.45 8.98
N ARG A 100 -17.33 8.00 8.28
CA ARG A 100 -16.48 7.28 7.34
C ARG A 100 -15.41 6.47 8.08
N GLN A 101 -15.13 5.26 7.61
CA GLN A 101 -14.06 4.40 8.10
C GLN A 101 -13.41 3.66 6.93
N TYR A 102 -12.07 3.62 6.91
CA TYR A 102 -11.35 2.81 5.93
C TYR A 102 -11.57 1.29 6.18
N PRO A 103 -11.76 0.47 5.13
CA PRO A 103 -11.73 0.85 3.71
C PRO A 103 -13.04 1.43 3.17
N GLU A 104 -14.20 1.10 3.73
CA GLU A 104 -15.52 1.36 3.15
C GLU A 104 -15.78 2.85 2.89
N GLY A 105 -15.24 3.72 3.75
CA GLY A 105 -15.42 5.17 3.65
C GLY A 105 -14.95 5.82 2.34
N ILE A 106 -14.13 5.11 1.53
CA ILE A 106 -13.70 5.64 0.22
C ILE A 106 -14.86 5.68 -0.78
N GLN A 107 -15.84 4.79 -0.64
CA GLN A 107 -17.01 4.73 -1.53
C GLN A 107 -17.95 5.93 -1.34
N ASP A 108 -17.88 6.59 -0.17
CA ASP A 108 -18.62 7.81 0.13
C ASP A 108 -17.89 9.11 -0.29
N MET A 109 -16.68 8.97 -0.87
CA MET A 109 -15.88 10.10 -1.30
C MET A 109 -16.16 10.47 -2.76
N GLY A 110 -16.17 11.78 -3.04
CA GLY A 110 -16.27 12.26 -4.41
C GLY A 110 -14.99 12.07 -5.21
N PRO A 111 -15.07 12.10 -6.57
CA PRO A 111 -13.90 11.95 -7.46
C PRO A 111 -12.73 12.87 -7.13
N SER A 112 -13.00 14.13 -6.79
CA SER A 112 -11.97 15.10 -6.41
C SER A 112 -11.31 14.78 -5.07
N GLU A 113 -12.05 14.26 -4.09
CA GLU A 113 -11.51 13.84 -2.80
C GLU A 113 -10.56 12.65 -2.98
N ILE A 114 -10.95 11.65 -3.79
CA ILE A 114 -10.12 10.47 -4.09
C ILE A 114 -8.84 10.89 -4.84
N THR A 115 -8.95 11.78 -5.82
CA THR A 115 -7.78 12.32 -6.54
C THR A 115 -6.85 13.08 -5.58
N ALA A 116 -7.40 13.85 -4.64
CA ALA A 116 -6.62 14.58 -3.64
C ALA A 116 -5.82 13.65 -2.72
N LEU A 117 -6.31 12.45 -2.41
CA LEU A 117 -5.54 11.44 -1.65
C LEU A 117 -4.27 11.00 -2.40
N GLY A 118 -4.37 10.78 -3.72
CA GLY A 118 -3.21 10.45 -4.56
C GLY A 118 -2.20 11.60 -4.59
N LEU A 119 -2.67 12.84 -4.79
CA LEU A 119 -1.83 14.02 -4.76
C LEU A 119 -1.13 14.20 -3.40
N GLU A 120 -1.84 13.96 -2.30
CA GLU A 120 -1.27 14.04 -0.96
C GLU A 120 -0.16 13.00 -0.74
N TYR A 121 -0.36 11.75 -1.20
CA TYR A 121 0.69 10.73 -1.18
C TYR A 121 1.93 11.19 -1.96
N LEU A 122 1.76 11.69 -3.17
CA LEU A 122 2.86 12.17 -4.01
C LEU A 122 3.60 13.36 -3.39
N ASN A 123 2.88 14.27 -2.74
CA ASN A 123 3.46 15.41 -2.04
C ASN A 123 4.28 14.96 -0.81
N ARG A 124 3.76 14.03 0.00
CA ARG A 124 4.46 13.51 1.18
C ARG A 124 5.74 12.77 0.82
N THR A 125 5.71 12.01 -0.27
CA THR A 125 6.85 11.23 -0.74
C THR A 125 7.88 12.04 -1.50
N ARG A 126 7.57 13.29 -1.92
CA ARG A 126 8.46 14.15 -2.72
C ARG A 126 9.86 14.31 -2.11
N ARG A 127 9.96 14.40 -0.80
CA ARG A 127 11.24 14.56 -0.07
C ARG A 127 12.20 13.37 -0.20
N HIS A 128 11.71 12.23 -0.67
CA HIS A 128 12.47 10.99 -0.86
C HIS A 128 12.88 10.75 -2.32
N ARG A 129 12.55 11.70 -3.22
CA ARG A 129 12.77 11.59 -4.67
C ARG A 129 13.73 12.66 -5.15
N GLU A 130 14.55 12.32 -6.13
CA GLU A 130 15.52 13.21 -6.74
C GLU A 130 15.02 13.87 -8.03
N GLY A 131 13.89 13.44 -8.57
CA GLY A 131 13.21 14.03 -9.72
C GLY A 131 13.09 13.13 -10.93
N ALA A 132 13.41 11.86 -10.80
CA ALA A 132 13.15 10.88 -11.87
C ALA A 132 11.64 10.74 -12.13
N PRO A 133 11.24 10.34 -13.37
CA PRO A 133 9.83 10.18 -13.75
C PRO A 133 9.14 9.02 -13.00
N TYR A 134 9.90 8.06 -12.50
CA TYR A 134 9.43 6.94 -11.69
C TYR A 134 10.12 6.93 -10.34
N PHE A 135 9.47 6.36 -9.34
CA PHE A 135 10.09 6.10 -8.05
C PHE A 135 9.53 4.83 -7.43
N THR A 136 10.33 4.16 -6.60
CA THR A 136 9.88 2.96 -5.88
C THR A 136 9.25 3.34 -4.54
N ASP A 137 8.29 2.54 -4.09
CA ASP A 137 7.86 2.42 -2.69
C ASP A 137 7.89 0.94 -2.35
N LYS A 138 8.94 0.51 -1.64
CA LYS A 138 9.12 -0.90 -1.31
C LYS A 138 8.70 -1.15 0.14
N MET A 139 7.39 -1.17 0.38
CA MET A 139 6.80 -1.54 1.64
C MET A 139 6.04 -2.87 1.50
N PRO A 140 6.58 -3.98 2.02
CA PRO A 140 5.97 -5.31 1.87
C PRO A 140 4.48 -5.33 2.26
N ASN A 141 4.12 -4.63 3.33
CA ASN A 141 2.75 -4.61 3.85
C ASN A 141 1.76 -3.75 3.03
N ASN A 142 2.21 -3.05 2.00
CA ASN A 142 1.31 -2.29 1.11
C ASN A 142 0.33 -3.18 0.32
N PHE A 143 0.44 -4.51 0.41
CA PHE A 143 -0.52 -5.42 -0.20
C PHE A 143 -1.96 -5.18 0.28
N VAL A 144 -2.16 -4.74 1.53
CA VAL A 144 -3.50 -4.38 2.05
C VAL A 144 -4.05 -3.08 1.46
N HIS A 145 -3.23 -2.32 0.76
CA HIS A 145 -3.58 -1.04 0.16
C HIS A 145 -3.62 -1.06 -1.37
N ILE A 146 -3.55 -2.23 -2.02
CA ILE A 146 -3.58 -2.33 -3.50
C ILE A 146 -4.80 -1.60 -4.08
N GLY A 147 -5.99 -1.81 -3.51
CA GLY A 147 -7.20 -1.13 -3.97
C GLY A 147 -7.11 0.39 -3.83
N LEU A 148 -6.57 0.89 -2.72
CA LEU A 148 -6.33 2.32 -2.51
C LEU A 148 -5.33 2.88 -3.54
N ILE A 149 -4.25 2.16 -3.83
CA ILE A 149 -3.28 2.55 -4.86
C ILE A 149 -3.97 2.71 -6.21
N LEU A 150 -4.73 1.69 -6.63
CA LEU A 150 -5.41 1.70 -7.94
C LEU A 150 -6.49 2.79 -8.03
N ALA A 151 -7.18 3.08 -6.93
CA ALA A 151 -8.20 4.12 -6.88
C ALA A 151 -7.60 5.54 -6.95
N THR A 152 -6.47 5.77 -6.28
CA THR A 152 -5.88 7.10 -6.12
C THR A 152 -4.76 7.42 -7.12
N MET A 153 -4.10 6.39 -7.65
CA MET A 153 -2.95 6.50 -8.58
C MET A 153 -3.08 5.44 -9.69
N PRO A 154 -3.98 5.63 -10.67
CA PRO A 154 -4.34 4.59 -11.64
C PRO A 154 -3.18 4.18 -12.58
N ASN A 155 -2.13 4.97 -12.69
CA ASN A 155 -0.94 4.66 -13.48
C ASN A 155 0.15 3.93 -12.68
N ALA A 156 -0.01 3.80 -11.36
CA ALA A 156 0.96 3.11 -10.50
C ALA A 156 1.26 1.69 -11.00
N LYS A 157 2.52 1.30 -10.89
CA LYS A 157 2.94 -0.08 -11.17
C LYS A 157 3.01 -0.86 -9.85
N ILE A 158 2.53 -2.09 -9.86
CA ILE A 158 2.55 -2.95 -8.69
C ILE A 158 3.35 -4.20 -9.02
N ILE A 159 4.39 -4.45 -8.23
CA ILE A 159 5.25 -5.64 -8.32
C ILE A 159 5.01 -6.47 -7.06
N ASP A 160 4.44 -7.65 -7.23
CA ASP A 160 4.28 -8.64 -6.15
C ASP A 160 5.52 -9.55 -6.12
N ALA A 161 6.40 -9.29 -5.15
CA ALA A 161 7.62 -10.07 -4.95
C ALA A 161 7.28 -11.41 -4.29
N ARG A 162 7.35 -12.49 -5.05
CA ARG A 162 7.05 -13.85 -4.59
C ARG A 162 8.29 -14.71 -4.48
N ARG A 163 8.33 -15.51 -3.46
CA ARG A 163 9.32 -16.56 -3.25
C ARG A 163 8.60 -17.83 -2.80
N TYR A 164 9.27 -18.97 -2.94
CA TYR A 164 8.72 -20.21 -2.41
C TYR A 164 8.45 -20.08 -0.91
N PRO A 165 7.24 -20.41 -0.41
CA PRO A 165 6.84 -20.07 0.97
C PRO A 165 7.74 -20.64 2.07
N LEU A 166 8.41 -21.79 1.82
CA LEU A 166 9.34 -22.39 2.80
C LEU A 166 10.73 -21.73 2.79
N ASP A 167 11.01 -20.84 1.83
CA ASP A 167 12.27 -20.11 1.72
C ASP A 167 12.17 -18.65 2.19
N SER A 168 10.98 -18.27 2.69
CA SER A 168 10.64 -16.88 3.10
C SER A 168 10.63 -16.75 4.61
#